data_5e31b5fbc9058d31f9ec2ad4cf7e895d
#
_entry.id   5e31b5fbc9058d31f9ec2ad4cf7e895d
#
_cell.length_a   1.000
_cell.length_b   1.000
_cell.length_c   1.000
_cell.angle_alpha   90.00
_cell.angle_beta   90.00
_cell.angle_gamma   90.00
#
_symmetry.space_group_name_H-M   'P 1'
#
loop_
_entity.id
_entity.type
_entity.pdbx_description
1 polymer ?
#
loop_
_entity_poly.entity_id
_entity_poly.type
_entity_poly.pdbx_seq_one_letter_code
_entity_poly.pdbx_strand_id
1 'polypeptide(L)'
;MIPLFKTHFSIGNSILRLDDVDRIATDNDLQDIYFVEDSMTGFPAAFKLFGDRMRFGLRLSIFNEDQNPESESKIIAFADGDEGCKDLYRLCTQSFDEKLNTPWKNFKNLKFAVPFYDSFLHKNLTTFANCMPSLPKDIHFFVERNSLPFDSLIEKKVRDYVSQNSSLCGEENIKLVKSIYYENKEDVEAFQTYKCICNRQPGRQASLSNPRLDHFGSDRFCIESWKEEK
;
A
#
# COMPACT_ATOMS: atom_id res chain seq x y z
N MET A 1 3.81 1.24 15.82
CA MET A 1 3.50 1.56 14.40
C MET A 1 4.26 0.60 13.50
N ILE A 2 3.59 -0.02 12.51
CA ILE A 2 4.17 -1.05 11.63
C ILE A 2 4.80 -0.38 10.40
N PRO A 3 6.11 -0.58 10.11
CA PRO A 3 6.68 -0.10 8.86
C PRO A 3 6.26 -1.02 7.70
N LEU A 4 5.83 -0.43 6.60
CA LEU A 4 5.47 -1.12 5.37
C LEU A 4 6.50 -0.75 4.29
N PHE A 5 7.34 -1.69 3.93
CA PHE A 5 8.40 -1.47 2.94
C PHE A 5 7.86 -1.69 1.52
N LYS A 6 8.14 -0.75 0.66
CA LYS A 6 8.02 -0.91 -0.78
C LYS A 6 9.42 -0.80 -1.38
N THR A 7 9.79 -1.70 -2.26
CA THR A 7 11.14 -1.75 -2.81
C THR A 7 11.20 -1.33 -4.28
N HIS A 8 12.42 -1.24 -4.81
CA HIS A 8 12.69 -0.92 -6.22
C HIS A 8 12.04 -1.90 -7.22
N PHE A 9 11.54 -3.06 -6.75
CA PHE A 9 10.75 -3.97 -7.58
C PHE A 9 9.36 -3.41 -7.95
N SER A 10 8.85 -2.45 -7.18
CA SER A 10 7.70 -1.62 -7.57
C SER A 10 8.19 -0.40 -8.37
N ILE A 11 8.48 -0.64 -9.64
CA ILE A 11 9.08 0.34 -10.56
C ILE A 11 8.30 1.67 -10.55
N GLY A 12 9.01 2.77 -10.36
CA GLY A 12 8.43 4.11 -10.30
C GLY A 12 7.78 4.47 -8.95
N ASN A 13 7.75 3.55 -7.97
CA ASN A 13 7.06 3.76 -6.71
C ASN A 13 7.95 3.64 -5.46
N SER A 14 9.21 3.25 -5.62
CA SER A 14 10.21 3.24 -4.55
C SER A 14 11.62 3.22 -5.11
N ILE A 15 12.59 3.75 -4.36
CA ILE A 15 14.03 3.64 -4.62
C ILE A 15 14.73 2.78 -3.59
N LEU A 16 14.01 2.27 -2.58
CA LEU A 16 14.54 1.45 -1.49
C LEU A 16 14.97 0.07 -2.02
N ARG A 17 16.16 -0.39 -1.68
CA ARG A 17 16.69 -1.70 -2.06
C ARG A 17 16.43 -2.74 -0.97
N LEU A 18 16.46 -4.03 -1.33
CA LEU A 18 16.30 -5.10 -0.32
C LEU A 18 17.42 -5.09 0.71
N ASP A 19 18.65 -4.78 0.32
CA ASP A 19 19.80 -4.69 1.24
C ASP A 19 19.60 -3.55 2.26
N ASP A 20 18.97 -2.43 1.83
CA ASP A 20 18.63 -1.34 2.74
C ASP A 20 17.55 -1.79 3.73
N VAL A 21 16.55 -2.54 3.29
CA VAL A 21 15.51 -3.10 4.18
C VAL A 21 16.13 -4.05 5.20
N ASP A 22 17.08 -4.90 4.80
CA ASP A 22 17.75 -5.85 5.71
C ASP A 22 18.55 -5.10 6.79
N ARG A 23 19.29 -4.07 6.39
CA ARG A 23 20.00 -3.20 7.32
C ARG A 23 19.05 -2.49 8.27
N ILE A 24 17.99 -1.87 7.76
CA ILE A 24 16.96 -1.20 8.54
C ILE A 24 16.29 -2.17 9.53
N ALA A 25 15.96 -3.37 9.07
CA ALA A 25 15.33 -4.39 9.90
C ALA A 25 16.25 -4.85 11.04
N THR A 26 17.54 -5.02 10.75
CA THR A 26 18.55 -5.40 11.73
C THR A 26 18.78 -4.28 12.76
N ASP A 27 18.98 -3.04 12.30
CA ASP A 27 19.23 -1.88 13.16
C ASP A 27 18.05 -1.54 14.10
N ASN A 28 16.85 -1.97 13.76
CA ASN A 28 15.63 -1.68 14.53
C ASN A 28 14.98 -2.92 15.17
N ASP A 29 15.67 -4.08 15.13
CA ASP A 29 15.23 -5.36 15.71
C ASP A 29 13.80 -5.75 15.27
N LEU A 30 13.51 -5.60 13.97
CA LEU A 30 12.20 -5.95 13.43
C LEU A 30 12.07 -7.46 13.33
N GLN A 31 11.07 -8.03 14.00
CA GLN A 31 10.79 -9.47 13.97
C GLN A 31 10.03 -9.85 12.68
N ASP A 32 9.01 -9.08 12.32
CA ASP A 32 8.27 -9.22 11.07
C ASP A 32 8.61 -8.06 10.13
N ILE A 33 8.81 -8.37 8.85
CA ILE A 33 9.18 -7.42 7.81
C ILE A 33 8.07 -7.39 6.77
N TYR A 34 7.28 -6.31 6.81
CA TYR A 34 6.11 -6.16 5.96
C TYR A 34 6.47 -5.48 4.64
N PHE A 35 6.29 -6.19 3.54
CA PHE A 35 6.39 -5.66 2.19
C PHE A 35 5.00 -5.34 1.64
N VAL A 36 4.88 -4.24 0.90
CA VAL A 36 3.69 -3.90 0.12
C VAL A 36 4.12 -3.52 -1.28
N GLU A 37 4.10 -4.50 -2.18
CA GLU A 37 4.60 -4.37 -3.55
C GLU A 37 3.44 -4.29 -4.56
N ASP A 38 3.75 -3.76 -5.75
CA ASP A 38 2.77 -3.66 -6.84
C ASP A 38 2.81 -4.89 -7.77
N SER A 39 3.74 -5.83 -7.53
CA SER A 39 3.89 -7.08 -8.28
C SER A 39 4.60 -8.15 -7.46
N MET A 40 4.58 -9.40 -7.95
CA MET A 40 5.28 -10.53 -7.33
C MET A 40 6.77 -10.61 -7.72
N THR A 41 7.29 -9.67 -8.50
CA THR A 41 8.66 -9.72 -9.05
C THR A 41 9.73 -9.79 -7.95
N GLY A 42 9.55 -9.04 -6.87
CA GLY A 42 10.49 -9.00 -5.74
C GLY A 42 10.35 -10.17 -4.75
N PHE A 43 9.25 -10.94 -4.82
CA PHE A 43 8.96 -11.98 -3.85
C PHE A 43 10.08 -13.02 -3.66
N PRO A 44 10.65 -13.64 -4.74
CA PRO A 44 11.68 -14.65 -4.54
C PRO A 44 12.96 -14.10 -3.89
N ALA A 45 13.34 -12.87 -4.24
CA ALA A 45 14.53 -12.23 -3.66
C ALA A 45 14.31 -11.86 -2.18
N ALA A 46 13.14 -11.29 -1.86
CA ALA A 46 12.76 -10.99 -0.48
C ALA A 46 12.64 -12.24 0.37
N PHE A 47 12.01 -13.32 -0.14
CA PHE A 47 11.90 -14.58 0.58
C PHE A 47 13.26 -15.23 0.86
N LYS A 48 14.18 -15.19 -0.11
CA LYS A 48 15.56 -15.70 0.08
C LYS A 48 16.29 -14.97 1.20
N LEU A 49 16.05 -13.68 1.36
CA LEU A 49 16.75 -12.84 2.35
C LEU A 49 16.11 -12.92 3.74
N PHE A 50 14.79 -12.87 3.82
CA PHE A 50 14.06 -12.70 5.09
C PHE A 50 13.36 -13.98 5.59
N GLY A 51 13.15 -14.98 4.72
CA GLY A 51 12.51 -16.25 5.09
C GLY A 51 11.19 -16.07 5.82
N ASP A 52 11.03 -16.74 6.94
CA ASP A 52 9.80 -16.75 7.75
C ASP A 52 9.46 -15.38 8.41
N ARG A 53 10.42 -14.44 8.43
CA ARG A 53 10.19 -13.07 8.91
C ARG A 53 9.43 -12.22 7.90
N MET A 54 9.35 -12.66 6.65
CA MET A 54 8.71 -11.92 5.57
C MET A 54 7.18 -11.97 5.68
N ARG A 55 6.54 -10.81 5.58
CA ARG A 55 5.10 -10.64 5.41
C ARG A 55 4.87 -9.91 4.10
N PHE A 56 4.58 -10.66 3.05
CA PHE A 56 4.48 -10.10 1.70
C PHE A 56 3.04 -9.77 1.35
N GLY A 57 2.80 -8.50 1.02
CA GLY A 57 1.54 -7.95 0.57
C GLY A 57 1.62 -7.48 -0.88
N LEU A 58 0.60 -7.80 -1.64
CA LEU A 58 0.42 -7.35 -3.02
C LEU A 58 -0.67 -6.28 -3.07
N ARG A 59 -0.34 -5.11 -3.61
CA ARG A 59 -1.27 -4.00 -3.78
C ARG A 59 -1.94 -4.08 -5.14
N LEU A 60 -3.25 -4.24 -5.14
CA LEU A 60 -4.05 -4.53 -6.32
C LEU A 60 -5.16 -3.49 -6.51
N SER A 61 -5.64 -3.37 -7.76
CA SER A 61 -6.86 -2.65 -8.08
C SER A 61 -8.07 -3.52 -7.86
N ILE A 62 -9.10 -2.96 -7.21
CA ILE A 62 -10.44 -3.53 -7.14
C ILE A 62 -11.45 -2.52 -7.66
N PHE A 63 -12.59 -3.02 -8.10
CA PHE A 63 -13.65 -2.25 -8.72
C PHE A 63 -14.98 -2.51 -8.01
N ASN A 64 -15.97 -1.65 -8.21
CA ASN A 64 -17.35 -1.93 -7.83
C ASN A 64 -17.88 -3.14 -8.62
N GLU A 65 -19.03 -3.67 -8.21
CA GLU A 65 -19.67 -4.82 -8.88
C GLU A 65 -19.99 -4.56 -10.36
N ASP A 66 -20.27 -3.31 -10.72
CA ASP A 66 -20.50 -2.87 -12.11
C ASP A 66 -19.22 -2.81 -12.95
N GLN A 67 -18.05 -3.05 -12.33
CA GLN A 67 -16.72 -3.00 -12.95
C GLN A 67 -16.41 -1.69 -13.70
N ASN A 68 -17.05 -0.58 -13.30
CA ASN A 68 -16.79 0.72 -13.89
C ASN A 68 -15.31 1.12 -13.63
N PRO A 69 -14.53 1.50 -14.69
CA PRO A 69 -13.16 1.97 -14.52
C PRO A 69 -13.00 3.15 -13.55
N GLU A 70 -13.99 4.01 -13.44
CA GLU A 70 -13.98 5.15 -12.51
C GLU A 70 -14.10 4.74 -11.05
N SER A 71 -14.61 3.53 -10.78
CA SER A 71 -14.73 2.96 -9.43
C SER A 71 -13.46 2.25 -8.95
N GLU A 72 -12.35 2.32 -9.70
CA GLU A 72 -11.08 1.71 -9.29
C GLU A 72 -10.60 2.24 -7.94
N SER A 73 -10.29 1.33 -7.03
CA SER A 73 -9.63 1.62 -5.75
C SER A 73 -8.58 0.56 -5.44
N LYS A 74 -7.71 0.82 -4.47
CA LYS A 74 -6.64 -0.13 -4.11
C LYS A 74 -7.02 -0.95 -2.87
N ILE A 75 -6.54 -2.20 -2.87
CA ILE A 75 -6.54 -3.12 -1.73
C ILE A 75 -5.18 -3.80 -1.62
N ILE A 76 -4.83 -4.27 -0.44
CA ILE A 76 -3.61 -5.04 -0.21
C ILE A 76 -4.03 -6.45 0.20
N ALA A 77 -3.44 -7.46 -0.43
CA ALA A 77 -3.60 -8.86 -0.08
C ALA A 77 -2.29 -9.40 0.50
N PHE A 78 -2.30 -9.90 1.73
CA PHE A 78 -1.17 -10.53 2.39
C PHE A 78 -1.32 -12.04 2.37
N ALA A 79 -0.22 -12.76 2.07
CA ALA A 79 -0.17 -14.20 2.16
C ALA A 79 -0.23 -14.66 3.63
N ASP A 80 -1.03 -15.69 3.91
CA ASP A 80 -1.08 -16.39 5.19
C ASP A 80 -0.52 -17.81 5.02
N GLY A 81 0.77 -17.98 5.33
CA GLY A 81 1.49 -19.22 5.15
C GLY A 81 1.75 -19.60 3.67
N ASP A 82 2.21 -20.83 3.45
CA ASP A 82 2.62 -21.32 2.12
C ASP A 82 1.49 -21.37 1.10
N GLU A 83 0.29 -21.80 1.51
CA GLU A 83 -0.87 -21.80 0.63
C GLU A 83 -1.31 -20.38 0.29
N GLY A 84 -1.17 -19.44 1.23
CA GLY A 84 -1.37 -18.01 0.97
C GLY A 84 -0.40 -17.47 -0.07
N CYS A 85 0.85 -17.91 -0.08
CA CYS A 85 1.82 -17.53 -1.11
C CYS A 85 1.37 -18.00 -2.51
N LYS A 86 0.87 -19.24 -2.62
CA LYS A 86 0.33 -19.75 -3.88
C LYS A 86 -0.91 -18.99 -4.34
N ASP A 87 -1.80 -18.70 -3.40
CA ASP A 87 -3.00 -17.91 -3.67
C ASP A 87 -2.65 -16.48 -4.09
N LEU A 88 -1.60 -15.88 -3.51
CA LEU A 88 -1.14 -14.54 -3.89
C LEU A 88 -0.61 -14.51 -5.34
N TYR A 89 0.13 -15.53 -5.78
CA TYR A 89 0.54 -15.68 -7.18
C TYR A 89 -0.65 -15.83 -8.13
N ARG A 90 -1.64 -16.65 -7.76
CA ARG A 90 -2.87 -16.82 -8.57
C ARG A 90 -3.66 -15.52 -8.66
N LEU A 91 -3.82 -14.82 -7.54
CA LEU A 91 -4.49 -13.52 -7.49
C LEU A 91 -3.75 -12.46 -8.33
N CYS A 92 -2.41 -12.46 -8.27
CA CYS A 92 -1.60 -11.58 -9.12
C CYS A 92 -1.85 -11.85 -10.60
N THR A 93 -1.83 -13.11 -11.02
CA THR A 93 -2.13 -13.50 -12.42
C THR A 93 -3.53 -13.07 -12.82
N GLN A 94 -4.54 -13.36 -11.99
CA GLN A 94 -5.93 -12.98 -12.27
C GLN A 94 -6.10 -11.47 -12.43
N SER A 95 -5.35 -10.67 -11.68
CA SER A 95 -5.43 -9.21 -11.74
C SER A 95 -4.97 -8.59 -13.07
N PHE A 96 -4.22 -9.35 -13.89
CA PHE A 96 -3.86 -8.91 -15.25
C PHE A 96 -4.93 -9.24 -16.28
N ASP A 97 -5.70 -10.30 -16.04
CA ASP A 97 -6.69 -10.79 -17.00
C ASP A 97 -8.09 -10.22 -16.73
N GLU A 98 -8.39 -9.90 -15.46
CA GLU A 98 -9.72 -9.53 -15.02
C GLU A 98 -9.72 -8.29 -14.10
N LYS A 99 -10.82 -7.53 -14.14
CA LYS A 99 -11.12 -6.52 -13.13
C LYS A 99 -11.63 -7.19 -11.86
N LEU A 100 -10.82 -7.18 -10.80
CA LEU A 100 -11.19 -7.77 -9.52
C LEU A 100 -12.28 -6.94 -8.83
N ASN A 101 -13.31 -7.61 -8.28
CA ASN A 101 -14.30 -6.94 -7.43
C ASN A 101 -14.35 -7.53 -6.01
N THR A 102 -14.35 -8.85 -5.87
CA THR A 102 -14.44 -9.54 -4.57
C THR A 102 -13.42 -10.69 -4.47
N PRO A 103 -12.10 -10.43 -4.57
CA PRO A 103 -11.09 -11.49 -4.63
C PRO A 103 -11.10 -12.39 -3.37
N TRP A 104 -11.50 -11.90 -2.20
CA TRP A 104 -11.62 -12.66 -0.96
C TRP A 104 -12.62 -13.82 -1.01
N LYS A 105 -13.56 -13.83 -1.93
CA LYS A 105 -14.48 -14.96 -2.10
C LYS A 105 -13.76 -16.22 -2.58
N ASN A 106 -12.71 -16.05 -3.37
CA ASN A 106 -11.98 -17.13 -4.03
C ASN A 106 -10.66 -17.50 -3.31
N PHE A 107 -10.07 -16.56 -2.56
CA PHE A 107 -8.75 -16.68 -1.94
C PHE A 107 -8.85 -16.59 -0.42
N LYS A 108 -9.09 -17.75 0.23
CA LYS A 108 -9.33 -17.83 1.68
C LYS A 108 -8.06 -17.79 2.53
N ASN A 109 -6.90 -18.10 1.92
CA ASN A 109 -5.60 -18.08 2.60
C ASN A 109 -4.91 -16.70 2.45
N LEU A 110 -5.67 -15.67 2.09
CA LEU A 110 -5.20 -14.30 2.03
C LEU A 110 -5.92 -13.44 3.07
N LYS A 111 -5.15 -12.56 3.70
CA LYS A 111 -5.65 -11.50 4.56
C LYS A 111 -5.66 -10.19 3.78
N PHE A 112 -6.75 -9.45 3.87
CA PHE A 112 -6.93 -8.23 3.11
C PHE A 112 -6.87 -7.00 4.00
N ALA A 113 -6.29 -5.92 3.45
CA ALA A 113 -6.25 -4.62 4.09
C ALA A 113 -6.59 -3.50 3.11
N VAL A 114 -7.29 -2.49 3.59
CA VAL A 114 -7.56 -1.24 2.86
C VAL A 114 -6.38 -0.30 3.11
N PRO A 115 -5.62 0.11 2.09
CA PRO A 115 -4.54 1.07 2.25
C PRO A 115 -5.09 2.45 2.63
N PHE A 116 -4.27 3.29 3.24
CA PHE A 116 -4.67 4.65 3.60
C PHE A 116 -4.88 5.51 2.35
N TYR A 117 -3.86 5.55 1.47
CA TYR A 117 -3.95 6.27 0.19
C TYR A 117 -4.43 5.35 -0.94
N ASP A 118 -5.10 5.95 -1.93
CA ASP A 118 -5.70 5.29 -3.10
C ASP A 118 -6.78 4.24 -2.77
N SER A 119 -7.19 4.16 -1.51
CA SER A 119 -8.37 3.41 -1.11
C SER A 119 -9.65 4.06 -1.62
N PHE A 120 -10.75 3.32 -1.55
CA PHE A 120 -12.07 3.87 -1.88
C PHE A 120 -12.43 5.07 -1.02
N LEU A 121 -12.05 5.08 0.27
CA LEU A 121 -12.31 6.21 1.18
C LEU A 121 -11.51 7.45 0.78
N HIS A 122 -10.22 7.27 0.44
CA HIS A 122 -9.38 8.36 -0.04
C HIS A 122 -9.89 8.92 -1.37
N LYS A 123 -10.17 8.06 -2.35
CA LYS A 123 -10.65 8.49 -3.67
C LYS A 123 -12.00 9.20 -3.59
N ASN A 124 -12.96 8.67 -2.82
CA ASN A 124 -14.26 9.30 -2.65
C ASN A 124 -14.15 10.70 -2.02
N LEU A 125 -13.17 10.90 -1.12
CA LEU A 125 -12.92 12.19 -0.48
C LEU A 125 -12.22 13.19 -1.41
N THR A 126 -11.20 12.76 -2.14
CA THR A 126 -10.28 13.66 -2.86
C THR A 126 -10.65 13.87 -4.33
N THR A 127 -11.24 12.87 -4.97
CA THR A 127 -11.62 12.90 -6.39
C THR A 127 -13.13 12.84 -6.63
N PHE A 128 -13.93 12.81 -5.55
CA PHE A 128 -15.39 12.65 -5.61
C PHE A 128 -15.80 11.40 -6.41
N ALA A 129 -14.95 10.37 -6.41
CA ALA A 129 -15.25 9.09 -7.04
C ALA A 129 -16.40 8.39 -6.31
N ASN A 130 -17.06 7.47 -6.98
CA ASN A 130 -18.09 6.62 -6.38
C ASN A 130 -17.54 5.18 -6.24
N CYS A 131 -16.53 5.00 -5.39
CA CYS A 131 -15.96 3.70 -5.10
C CYS A 131 -16.69 3.08 -3.91
N MET A 132 -17.40 1.99 -4.12
CA MET A 132 -18.16 1.26 -3.10
C MET A 132 -17.90 -0.25 -3.21
N PRO A 133 -16.67 -0.72 -2.91
CA PRO A 133 -16.37 -2.14 -2.97
C PRO A 133 -17.11 -2.90 -1.85
N SER A 134 -17.59 -4.09 -2.17
CA SER A 134 -18.10 -5.02 -1.17
C SER A 134 -16.91 -5.62 -0.42
N LEU A 135 -16.74 -5.35 0.87
CA LEU A 135 -15.58 -5.78 1.66
C LEU A 135 -15.83 -7.08 2.43
N PRO A 136 -14.80 -7.90 2.72
CA PRO A 136 -14.92 -9.09 3.56
C PRO A 136 -15.01 -8.69 5.04
N LYS A 137 -15.47 -9.63 5.90
CA LYS A 137 -15.38 -9.48 7.35
C LYS A 137 -13.92 -9.44 7.80
N ASP A 138 -13.70 -8.79 8.95
CA ASP A 138 -12.39 -8.70 9.62
C ASP A 138 -11.28 -8.05 8.76
N ILE A 139 -11.66 -7.28 7.74
CA ILE A 139 -10.70 -6.55 6.93
C ILE A 139 -9.99 -5.48 7.76
N HIS A 140 -8.69 -5.35 7.57
CA HIS A 140 -7.90 -4.31 8.23
C HIS A 140 -7.98 -2.98 7.46
N PHE A 141 -7.94 -1.87 8.19
CA PHE A 141 -7.82 -0.52 7.65
C PHE A 141 -6.49 0.08 8.10
N PHE A 142 -5.68 0.50 7.16
CA PHE A 142 -4.43 1.17 7.46
C PHE A 142 -4.66 2.66 7.62
N VAL A 143 -3.98 3.25 8.61
CA VAL A 143 -3.93 4.68 8.87
C VAL A 143 -2.48 5.11 8.88
N GLU A 144 -2.18 6.17 8.13
CA GLU A 144 -0.85 6.77 8.04
C GLU A 144 -0.92 8.26 8.39
N ARG A 145 0.22 8.80 8.85
CA ARG A 145 0.40 10.23 9.14
C ARG A 145 1.65 10.70 8.42
N ASN A 146 1.48 11.37 7.29
CA ASN A 146 2.57 11.84 6.44
C ASN A 146 2.60 13.36 6.30
N SER A 147 1.97 14.08 7.25
CA SER A 147 1.89 15.54 7.30
C SER A 147 1.22 16.16 6.07
N LEU A 148 0.34 15.41 5.42
CA LEU A 148 -0.46 15.92 4.31
C LEU A 148 -1.75 16.56 4.82
N PRO A 149 -2.24 17.64 4.16
CA PRO A 149 -3.41 18.38 4.63
C PRO A 149 -4.70 17.55 4.76
N PHE A 150 -4.79 16.47 4.00
CA PHE A 150 -5.97 15.59 3.97
C PHE A 150 -5.85 14.35 4.87
N ASP A 151 -4.70 14.10 5.52
CA ASP A 151 -4.50 12.90 6.36
C ASP A 151 -5.54 12.80 7.48
N SER A 152 -5.79 13.89 8.19
CA SER A 152 -6.78 13.91 9.28
C SER A 152 -8.21 13.66 8.79
N LEU A 153 -8.53 14.11 7.57
CA LEU A 153 -9.85 13.90 6.96
C LEU A 153 -10.03 12.44 6.54
N ILE A 154 -8.99 11.82 5.97
CA ILE A 154 -9.02 10.40 5.59
C ILE A 154 -9.10 9.54 6.87
N GLU A 155 -8.28 9.82 7.90
CA GLU A 155 -8.34 9.09 9.18
C GLU A 155 -9.74 9.15 9.77
N LYS A 156 -10.37 10.34 9.79
CA LYS A 156 -11.75 10.50 10.24
C LYS A 156 -12.71 9.63 9.41
N LYS A 157 -12.59 9.62 8.07
CA LYS A 157 -13.43 8.78 7.21
C LYS A 157 -13.25 7.29 7.46
N VAL A 158 -12.01 6.84 7.75
CA VAL A 158 -11.75 5.44 8.13
C VAL A 158 -12.49 5.11 9.42
N ARG A 159 -12.37 5.93 10.47
CA ARG A 159 -13.03 5.70 11.77
C ARG A 159 -14.55 5.74 11.66
N ASP A 160 -15.09 6.73 10.94
CA ASP A 160 -16.53 6.85 10.68
C ASP A 160 -17.06 5.60 9.95
N TYR A 161 -16.32 5.11 8.93
CA TYR A 161 -16.69 3.92 8.19
C TYR A 161 -16.69 2.66 9.07
N VAL A 162 -15.64 2.44 9.87
CA VAL A 162 -15.54 1.30 10.79
C VAL A 162 -16.66 1.34 11.82
N SER A 163 -16.95 2.50 12.42
CA SER A 163 -18.02 2.64 13.41
C SER A 163 -19.42 2.37 12.83
N GLN A 164 -19.66 2.78 11.58
CA GLN A 164 -20.94 2.56 10.87
C GLN A 164 -21.10 1.10 10.41
N ASN A 165 -20.00 0.37 10.25
CA ASN A 165 -19.97 -1.01 9.75
C ASN A 165 -19.45 -2.00 10.81
N SER A 166 -19.90 -1.85 12.06
CA SER A 166 -19.45 -2.67 13.22
C SER A 166 -19.72 -4.17 13.07
N SER A 167 -20.61 -4.58 12.17
CA SER A 167 -20.83 -5.99 11.81
C SER A 167 -19.76 -6.55 10.87
N LEU A 168 -18.98 -5.70 10.24
CA LEU A 168 -17.94 -6.05 9.29
C LEU A 168 -16.54 -6.00 9.93
N CYS A 169 -16.26 -4.97 10.71
CA CYS A 169 -14.96 -4.71 11.34
C CYS A 169 -15.13 -3.85 12.60
N GLY A 170 -14.18 -3.95 13.54
CA GLY A 170 -14.13 -3.14 14.76
C GLY A 170 -12.92 -2.19 14.78
N GLU A 171 -12.79 -1.40 15.83
CA GLU A 171 -11.65 -0.49 16.04
C GLU A 171 -10.31 -1.25 16.07
N GLU A 172 -10.29 -2.51 16.48
CA GLU A 172 -9.12 -3.39 16.48
C GLU A 172 -8.60 -3.70 15.08
N ASN A 173 -9.43 -3.52 14.05
CA ASN A 173 -9.03 -3.68 12.64
C ASN A 173 -8.32 -2.45 12.08
N ILE A 174 -8.36 -1.30 12.77
CA ILE A 174 -7.59 -0.12 12.40
C ILE A 174 -6.13 -0.31 12.84
N LYS A 175 -5.20 -0.24 11.89
CA LYS A 175 -3.76 -0.41 12.13
C LYS A 175 -3.01 0.85 11.76
N LEU A 176 -2.25 1.40 12.71
CA LEU A 176 -1.35 2.50 12.44
C LEU A 176 -0.08 1.96 11.76
N VAL A 177 0.18 2.40 10.56
CA VAL A 177 1.29 1.94 9.71
C VAL A 177 2.07 3.13 9.16
N LYS A 178 3.23 2.86 8.57
CA LYS A 178 4.07 3.85 7.88
C LYS A 178 4.65 3.24 6.62
N SER A 179 4.28 3.77 5.47
CA SER A 179 4.88 3.37 4.19
C SER A 179 6.29 3.95 4.06
N ILE A 180 7.24 3.10 3.66
CA ILE A 180 8.65 3.44 3.49
C ILE A 180 9.04 3.20 2.04
N TYR A 181 9.41 4.27 1.32
CA TYR A 181 9.77 4.25 -0.11
C TYR A 181 11.23 4.61 -0.36
N TYR A 182 11.89 5.23 0.63
CA TYR A 182 13.30 5.61 0.64
C TYR A 182 13.82 5.66 2.08
N GLU A 183 15.12 5.76 2.25
CA GLU A 183 15.73 5.61 3.57
C GLU A 183 15.70 6.90 4.38
N ASN A 184 16.30 7.98 3.86
CA ASN A 184 16.50 9.23 4.57
C ASN A 184 15.60 10.33 3.99
N LYS A 185 15.30 11.39 4.77
CA LYS A 185 14.53 12.54 4.29
C LYS A 185 15.18 13.23 3.08
N GLU A 186 16.50 13.24 3.02
CA GLU A 186 17.28 13.82 1.91
C GLU A 186 17.02 13.10 0.57
N ASP A 187 16.61 11.82 0.60
CA ASP A 187 16.33 11.02 -0.58
C ASP A 187 15.01 11.39 -1.29
N VAL A 188 14.21 12.28 -0.70
CA VAL A 188 12.91 12.71 -1.25
C VAL A 188 13.05 13.28 -2.67
N GLU A 189 14.08 14.08 -2.95
CA GLU A 189 14.29 14.67 -4.27
C GLU A 189 14.63 13.60 -5.31
N ALA A 190 15.47 12.63 -4.95
CA ALA A 190 15.80 11.49 -5.80
C ALA A 190 14.57 10.63 -6.08
N PHE A 191 13.75 10.35 -5.06
CA PHE A 191 12.51 9.60 -5.19
C PHE A 191 11.50 10.32 -6.10
N GLN A 192 11.27 11.62 -5.88
CA GLN A 192 10.35 12.41 -6.70
C GLN A 192 10.81 12.52 -8.14
N THR A 193 12.12 12.69 -8.36
CA THR A 193 12.71 12.68 -9.69
C THR A 193 12.49 11.35 -10.39
N TYR A 194 12.73 10.24 -9.70
CA TYR A 194 12.49 8.90 -10.22
C TYR A 194 11.00 8.68 -10.59
N LYS A 195 10.08 9.12 -9.74
CA LYS A 195 8.64 9.08 -10.06
C LYS A 195 8.29 9.91 -11.30
N CYS A 196 8.85 11.11 -11.43
CA CYS A 196 8.64 11.95 -12.61
C CYS A 196 9.14 11.27 -13.90
N ILE A 197 10.28 10.59 -13.85
CA ILE A 197 10.83 9.85 -14.97
C ILE A 197 9.93 8.67 -15.37
N CYS A 198 9.56 7.83 -14.39
CA CYS A 198 8.77 6.62 -14.63
C CYS A 198 7.33 6.90 -15.05
N ASN A 199 6.73 8.00 -14.55
CA ASN A 199 5.36 8.40 -14.87
C ASN A 199 5.24 9.39 -16.04
N ARG A 200 6.29 9.50 -16.85
CA ARG A 200 6.32 10.40 -18.00
C ARG A 200 5.29 9.98 -19.05
N GLN A 201 4.34 10.86 -19.33
CA GLN A 201 3.33 10.66 -20.38
C GLN A 201 3.50 11.73 -21.46
N PRO A 202 3.27 11.41 -22.76
CA PRO A 202 3.25 12.40 -23.83
C PRO A 202 2.29 13.56 -23.47
N GLY A 203 2.78 14.81 -23.57
CA GLY A 203 1.98 16.01 -23.30
C GLY A 203 1.75 16.36 -21.83
N ARG A 204 2.22 15.55 -20.86
CA ARG A 204 2.15 15.85 -19.43
C ARG A 204 3.51 15.58 -18.80
N GLN A 205 4.36 16.58 -18.77
CA GLN A 205 5.63 16.48 -18.04
C GLN A 205 5.40 16.95 -16.60
N ALA A 206 5.39 16.00 -15.65
CA ALA A 206 5.63 16.34 -14.26
C ALA A 206 7.11 16.73 -14.13
N SER A 207 7.42 17.79 -13.40
CA SER A 207 8.77 18.23 -13.05
C SER A 207 8.83 18.52 -11.57
N LEU A 208 10.04 18.63 -11.00
CA LEU A 208 10.20 19.03 -9.60
C LEU A 208 9.64 20.42 -9.31
N SER A 209 9.63 21.32 -10.30
CA SER A 209 9.02 22.64 -10.19
C SER A 209 7.51 22.66 -10.38
N ASN A 210 6.93 21.58 -10.88
CA ASN A 210 5.48 21.39 -11.03
C ASN A 210 5.11 19.95 -10.71
N PRO A 211 5.30 19.51 -9.43
CA PRO A 211 5.00 18.15 -9.01
C PRO A 211 3.50 17.89 -9.07
N ARG A 212 3.13 16.64 -9.29
CA ARG A 212 1.75 16.23 -9.01
C ARG A 212 1.51 16.33 -7.51
N LEU A 213 0.47 17.04 -7.11
CA LEU A 213 0.00 17.14 -5.73
C LEU A 213 -0.74 15.85 -5.35
N ASP A 214 -0.03 14.74 -5.30
CA ASP A 214 -0.49 13.49 -4.73
C ASP A 214 0.15 13.26 -3.34
N HIS A 215 -0.18 12.16 -2.69
CA HIS A 215 0.39 11.82 -1.38
C HIS A 215 1.92 11.66 -1.39
N PHE A 216 2.55 11.43 -2.55
CA PHE A 216 3.99 11.33 -2.68
C PHE A 216 4.73 12.69 -2.63
N GLY A 217 4.02 13.80 -2.54
CA GLY A 217 4.61 15.12 -2.33
C GLY A 217 5.19 15.32 -0.92
N SER A 218 4.86 14.46 0.04
CA SER A 218 5.43 14.48 1.39
C SER A 218 6.84 13.89 1.44
N ASP A 219 7.70 14.42 2.31
CA ASP A 219 9.03 13.91 2.64
C ASP A 219 9.01 12.86 3.76
N ARG A 220 7.81 12.44 4.20
CA ARG A 220 7.62 11.58 5.38
C ARG A 220 7.64 10.08 5.07
N PHE A 221 7.81 9.64 3.82
CA PHE A 221 7.84 8.23 3.42
C PHE A 221 9.22 7.57 3.58
N CYS A 222 9.90 7.86 4.69
CA CYS A 222 11.24 7.37 4.99
C CYS A 222 11.31 6.74 6.39
N ILE A 223 12.40 6.01 6.64
CA ILE A 223 12.62 5.33 7.91
C ILE A 223 12.84 6.31 9.08
N GLU A 224 13.44 7.47 8.82
CA GLU A 224 13.62 8.50 9.84
C GLU A 224 12.29 8.98 10.40
N SER A 225 11.31 9.24 9.52
CA SER A 225 9.97 9.66 9.92
C SER A 225 9.22 8.59 10.71
N TRP A 226 9.43 7.30 10.37
CA TRP A 226 8.89 6.21 11.17
C TRP A 226 9.50 6.15 12.58
N LYS A 227 10.82 6.39 12.70
CA LYS A 227 11.52 6.44 14.01
C LYS A 227 11.03 7.60 14.87
N GLU A 228 10.73 8.77 14.28
CA GLU A 228 10.21 9.93 14.99
C GLU A 228 8.79 9.70 15.56
N GLU A 229 8.01 8.82 14.94
CA GLU A 229 6.59 8.58 15.27
C GLU A 229 6.37 7.27 16.06
N LYS A 230 7.42 6.44 16.27
CA LYS A 230 7.38 5.17 17.00
C LYS A 230 7.23 5.37 18.50
#